data_99006f5d7eca4a03b23fc24c3d578f09
#
_entry.id   99006f5d7eca4a03b23fc24c3d578f09
#
_cell.length_a   1.000
_cell.length_b   1.000
_cell.length_c   1.000
_cell.angle_alpha   90.00
_cell.angle_beta   90.00
_cell.angle_gamma   90.00
#
_symmetry.space_group_name_H-M   'P 1'
#
loop_
_entity.id
_entity.type
_entity.pdbx_description
1 polymer ?
#
loop_
_entity_poly.entity_id
_entity_poly.type
_entity_poly.pdbx_seq_one_letter_code
_entity_poly.pdbx_strand_id
1 'polypeptide(L)'
;MRMRLMLLGGGNALGQALIRLGAEEDIGFLAPRPPQDGWDAASLTQLLDDTRPDALINLAYYYDWFQSHSVSAERLDAQERSVERLAELCQHHNIVLVQPSSYRVFDGSRATAYSEKDEPVPLGVRGQALWRIEQSVRAICPQHVLIRFGWLLDDSADG
;
A
#
# COMPACT_ATOMS: atom_id res chain seq x y z
N MET A 1 -16.80 19.33 2.78
CA MET A 1 -16.95 17.99 3.39
C MET A 1 -15.55 17.40 3.56
N ARG A 2 -15.21 17.02 4.77
CA ARG A 2 -13.85 16.53 5.07
C ARG A 2 -13.65 15.13 4.44
N MET A 3 -12.59 14.95 3.64
CA MET A 3 -12.21 13.65 3.08
C MET A 3 -11.83 12.68 4.22
N ARG A 4 -12.36 11.46 4.17
CA ARG A 4 -12.05 10.41 5.15
C ARG A 4 -11.16 9.36 4.50
N LEU A 5 -9.93 9.27 4.97
CA LEU A 5 -8.95 8.31 4.49
C LEU A 5 -8.74 7.22 5.55
N MET A 6 -8.88 5.97 5.12
CA MET A 6 -8.50 4.83 5.96
C MET A 6 -7.04 4.49 5.70
N LEU A 7 -6.29 4.24 6.77
CA LEU A 7 -4.88 3.91 6.71
C LEU A 7 -4.66 2.55 7.38
N LEU A 8 -4.50 1.50 6.58
CA LEU A 8 -4.09 0.19 7.09
C LEU A 8 -2.57 0.18 7.29
N GLY A 9 -2.12 -0.28 8.46
CA GLY A 9 -0.71 -0.28 8.80
C GLY A 9 -0.16 1.11 9.17
N GLY A 10 -0.98 1.98 9.75
CA GLY A 10 -0.62 3.35 10.13
C GLY A 10 0.42 3.49 11.24
N GLY A 11 0.86 2.39 11.85
CA GLY A 11 1.84 2.39 12.94
C GLY A 11 3.30 2.58 12.50
N ASN A 12 3.61 2.54 11.21
CA ASN A 12 4.96 2.77 10.70
C ASN A 12 5.25 4.26 10.49
N ALA A 13 6.52 4.59 10.20
CA ALA A 13 6.99 5.97 10.06
C ALA A 13 6.21 6.76 9.00
N LEU A 14 5.95 6.16 7.83
CA LEU A 14 5.18 6.79 6.76
C LEU A 14 3.74 7.04 7.18
N GLY A 15 3.10 6.08 7.84
CA GLY A 15 1.73 6.21 8.36
C GLY A 15 1.62 7.34 9.38
N GLN A 16 2.57 7.43 10.31
CA GLN A 16 2.61 8.50 11.30
C GLN A 16 2.85 9.88 10.67
N ALA A 17 3.71 9.96 9.65
CA ALA A 17 3.91 11.20 8.89
C ALA A 17 2.63 11.64 8.18
N LEU A 18 1.92 10.72 7.53
CA LEU A 18 0.64 11.01 6.86
C LEU A 18 -0.41 11.53 7.86
N ILE A 19 -0.53 10.91 9.03
CA ILE A 19 -1.48 11.34 10.07
C ILE A 19 -1.17 12.76 10.54
N ARG A 20 0.12 13.09 10.76
CA ARG A 20 0.53 14.46 11.14
C ARG A 20 0.18 15.48 10.07
N LEU A 21 0.57 15.21 8.81
CA LEU A 21 0.26 16.11 7.68
C LEU A 21 -1.24 16.27 7.46
N GLY A 22 -2.01 15.20 7.61
CA GLY A 22 -3.46 15.25 7.45
C GLY A 22 -4.15 16.17 8.46
N ALA A 23 -3.61 16.28 9.67
CA ALA A 23 -4.12 17.20 10.68
C ALA A 23 -3.90 18.66 10.28
N GLU A 24 -2.82 18.97 9.56
CA GLU A 24 -2.53 20.31 9.05
C GLU A 24 -3.39 20.68 7.84
N GLU A 25 -3.76 19.69 7.01
CA GLU A 25 -4.49 19.88 5.75
C GLU A 25 -6.01 19.60 5.84
N ASP A 26 -6.55 19.50 7.04
CA ASP A 26 -7.98 19.15 7.29
C ASP A 26 -8.43 17.81 6.66
N ILE A 27 -7.52 16.84 6.60
CA ILE A 27 -7.80 15.47 6.16
C ILE A 27 -8.01 14.59 7.39
N GLY A 28 -9.13 13.84 7.39
CA GLY A 28 -9.43 12.88 8.46
C GLY A 28 -8.83 11.52 8.17
N PHE A 29 -7.86 11.07 8.97
CA PHE A 29 -7.36 9.71 8.91
C PHE A 29 -8.03 8.79 9.94
N LEU A 30 -8.44 7.60 9.47
CA LEU A 30 -8.85 6.48 10.29
C LEU A 30 -7.72 5.44 10.22
N ALA A 31 -7.01 5.22 11.31
CA ALA A 31 -5.90 4.26 11.39
C ALA A 31 -6.24 3.16 12.39
N PRO A 32 -7.09 2.18 12.02
CA PRO A 32 -7.52 1.13 12.92
C PRO A 32 -6.36 0.21 13.28
N ARG A 33 -6.35 -0.25 14.53
CA ARG A 33 -5.42 -1.28 14.96
C ARG A 33 -5.86 -2.63 14.42
N PRO A 34 -4.93 -3.45 13.89
CA PRO A 34 -5.30 -4.79 13.44
C PRO A 34 -5.76 -5.64 14.62
N PRO A 35 -6.69 -6.57 14.41
CA PRO A 35 -6.98 -7.64 15.37
C PRO A 35 -5.72 -8.45 15.69
N GLN A 36 -5.76 -9.23 16.78
CA GLN A 36 -4.62 -10.03 17.23
C GLN A 36 -4.09 -10.97 16.13
N ASP A 37 -4.99 -11.54 15.34
CA ASP A 37 -4.67 -12.47 14.24
C ASP A 37 -4.53 -11.77 12.87
N GLY A 38 -4.49 -10.42 12.85
CA GLY A 38 -4.46 -9.63 11.64
C GLY A 38 -5.85 -9.41 11.02
N TRP A 39 -5.87 -8.73 9.88
CA TRP A 39 -7.10 -8.47 9.14
C TRP A 39 -7.48 -9.68 8.27
N ASP A 40 -8.67 -10.23 8.50
CA ASP A 40 -9.32 -11.17 7.59
C ASP A 40 -10.40 -10.47 6.75
N ALA A 41 -10.98 -11.21 5.80
CA ALA A 41 -12.00 -10.65 4.92
C ALA A 41 -13.25 -10.17 5.66
N ALA A 42 -13.66 -10.86 6.73
CA ALA A 42 -14.86 -10.53 7.48
C ALA A 42 -14.67 -9.25 8.31
N SER A 43 -13.54 -9.15 9.02
CA SER A 43 -13.21 -7.96 9.82
C SER A 43 -12.96 -6.73 8.96
N LEU A 44 -12.33 -6.88 7.80
CA LEU A 44 -12.17 -5.78 6.84
C LEU A 44 -13.52 -5.34 6.26
N THR A 45 -14.38 -6.27 5.86
CA THR A 45 -15.72 -5.95 5.37
C THR A 45 -16.51 -5.16 6.40
N GLN A 46 -16.54 -5.64 7.63
CA GLN A 46 -17.24 -4.95 8.73
C GLN A 46 -16.68 -3.54 8.96
N LEU A 47 -15.36 -3.41 8.97
CA LEU A 47 -14.69 -2.11 9.11
C LEU A 47 -15.08 -1.13 8.01
N LEU A 48 -15.12 -1.57 6.76
CA LEU A 48 -15.48 -0.73 5.62
C LEU A 48 -16.97 -0.36 5.63
N ASP A 49 -17.85 -1.29 6.02
CA ASP A 49 -19.28 -1.02 6.19
C ASP A 49 -19.56 0.03 7.26
N ASP A 50 -18.86 -0.06 8.39
CA ASP A 50 -19.05 0.83 9.52
C ASP A 50 -18.46 2.24 9.27
N THR A 51 -17.33 2.31 8.57
CA THR A 51 -16.56 3.55 8.44
C THR A 51 -16.79 4.29 7.12
N ARG A 52 -17.06 3.58 6.04
CA ARG A 52 -17.28 4.09 4.67
C ARG A 52 -16.26 5.17 4.30
N PRO A 53 -14.97 4.86 4.23
CA PRO A 53 -13.96 5.83 3.85
C PRO A 53 -14.06 6.19 2.36
N ASP A 54 -13.58 7.37 1.99
CA ASP A 54 -13.50 7.79 0.58
C ASP A 54 -12.36 7.08 -0.14
N ALA A 55 -11.24 6.83 0.56
CA ALA A 55 -10.11 6.05 0.05
C ALA A 55 -9.45 5.25 1.17
N LEU A 56 -8.76 4.19 0.77
CA LEU A 56 -7.99 3.32 1.66
C LEU A 56 -6.53 3.29 1.18
N ILE A 57 -5.61 3.64 2.07
CA ILE A 57 -4.17 3.57 1.85
C ILE A 57 -3.63 2.33 2.54
N ASN A 58 -3.04 1.41 1.77
CA ASN A 58 -2.53 0.15 2.30
C ASN A 58 -1.04 0.23 2.62
N LEU A 59 -0.70 0.44 3.88
CA LEU A 59 0.67 0.38 4.39
C LEU A 59 0.95 -0.87 5.24
N ALA A 60 0.08 -1.89 5.18
CA ALA A 60 0.16 -3.07 6.04
C ALA A 60 1.49 -3.84 5.91
N TYR A 61 2.12 -3.81 4.74
CA TYR A 61 3.36 -4.53 4.45
C TYR A 61 4.56 -3.61 4.19
N TYR A 62 4.46 -2.36 4.62
CA TYR A 62 5.49 -1.33 4.40
C TYR A 62 6.90 -1.80 4.77
N TYR A 63 7.07 -2.42 5.94
CA TYR A 63 8.37 -2.89 6.40
C TYR A 63 8.97 -3.92 5.44
N ASP A 64 8.21 -4.93 5.06
CA ASP A 64 8.70 -6.02 4.19
C ASP A 64 9.06 -5.53 2.79
N TRP A 65 8.31 -4.55 2.27
CA TRP A 65 8.53 -4.08 0.91
C TRP A 65 9.63 -3.02 0.80
N PHE A 66 9.81 -2.21 1.84
CA PHE A 66 10.69 -1.04 1.75
C PHE A 66 11.89 -1.07 2.71
N GLN A 67 11.80 -1.74 3.84
CA GLN A 67 12.83 -1.72 4.88
C GLN A 67 13.52 -3.05 5.14
N SER A 68 12.83 -4.19 4.98
CA SER A 68 13.43 -5.50 5.23
C SER A 68 14.50 -5.85 4.21
N HIS A 69 15.59 -6.50 4.68
CA HIS A 69 16.63 -7.00 3.80
C HIS A 69 16.22 -8.27 3.04
N SER A 70 15.38 -9.11 3.65
CA SER A 70 14.90 -10.35 3.04
C SER A 70 13.46 -10.65 3.44
N VAL A 71 12.70 -11.18 2.49
CA VAL A 71 11.32 -11.68 2.69
C VAL A 71 11.21 -13.00 1.97
N SER A 72 10.61 -14.01 2.61
CA SER A 72 10.42 -15.31 1.98
C SER A 72 9.39 -15.24 0.84
N ALA A 73 9.51 -16.16 -0.13
CA ALA A 73 8.56 -16.25 -1.24
C ALA A 73 7.13 -16.51 -0.74
N GLU A 74 6.96 -17.40 0.24
CA GLU A 74 5.65 -17.71 0.82
C GLU A 74 5.00 -16.47 1.47
N ARG A 75 5.82 -15.63 2.13
CA ARG A 75 5.33 -14.38 2.74
C ARG A 75 4.93 -13.37 1.67
N LEU A 76 5.69 -13.24 0.59
CA LEU A 76 5.35 -12.40 -0.54
C LEU A 76 4.05 -12.85 -1.22
N ASP A 77 3.88 -14.16 -1.44
CA ASP A 77 2.66 -14.73 -2.01
C ASP A 77 1.44 -14.51 -1.12
N ALA A 78 1.61 -14.62 0.19
CA ALA A 78 0.54 -14.34 1.15
C ALA A 78 0.12 -12.85 1.12
N GLN A 79 1.08 -11.95 1.01
CA GLN A 79 0.84 -10.51 0.87
C GLN A 79 0.13 -10.19 -0.44
N GLU A 80 0.54 -10.81 -1.55
CA GLU A 80 -0.11 -10.65 -2.84
C GLU A 80 -1.60 -11.03 -2.77
N ARG A 81 -1.92 -12.20 -2.22
CA ARG A 81 -3.32 -12.62 -2.00
C ARG A 81 -4.10 -11.68 -1.09
N SER A 82 -3.46 -11.13 -0.06
CA SER A 82 -4.10 -10.15 0.83
C SER A 82 -4.43 -8.85 0.11
N VAL A 83 -3.53 -8.37 -0.76
CA VAL A 83 -3.78 -7.15 -1.55
C VAL A 83 -4.87 -7.40 -2.59
N GLU A 84 -4.89 -8.55 -3.25
CA GLU A 84 -5.97 -8.93 -4.17
C GLU A 84 -7.33 -8.91 -3.46
N ARG A 85 -7.43 -9.51 -2.28
CA ARG A 85 -8.64 -9.48 -1.47
C ARG A 85 -9.05 -8.06 -1.08
N LEU A 86 -8.08 -7.23 -0.70
CA LEU A 86 -8.35 -5.84 -0.37
C LEU A 86 -8.85 -5.04 -1.59
N ALA A 87 -8.28 -5.29 -2.77
CA ALA A 87 -8.72 -4.69 -4.02
C ALA A 87 -10.17 -5.09 -4.36
N GLU A 88 -10.54 -6.36 -4.19
CA GLU A 88 -11.92 -6.83 -4.34
C GLU A 88 -12.89 -6.11 -3.40
N LEU A 89 -12.52 -5.96 -2.13
CA LEU A 89 -13.33 -5.25 -1.14
C LEU A 89 -13.47 -3.77 -1.47
N CYS A 90 -12.39 -3.09 -1.85
CA CYS A 90 -12.44 -1.70 -2.27
C CYS A 90 -13.33 -1.51 -3.49
N GLN A 91 -13.24 -2.40 -4.48
CA GLN A 91 -14.12 -2.37 -5.65
C GLN A 91 -15.59 -2.56 -5.27
N HIS A 92 -15.88 -3.53 -4.42
CA HIS A 92 -17.25 -3.81 -3.96
C HIS A 92 -17.87 -2.63 -3.20
N HIS A 93 -17.08 -1.95 -2.37
CA HIS A 93 -17.50 -0.81 -1.57
C HIS A 93 -17.36 0.55 -2.29
N ASN A 94 -16.90 0.56 -3.52
CA ASN A 94 -16.64 1.77 -4.31
C ASN A 94 -15.67 2.75 -3.60
N ILE A 95 -14.59 2.20 -3.04
CA ILE A 95 -13.54 2.91 -2.33
C ILE A 95 -12.31 2.99 -3.22
N VAL A 96 -11.65 4.14 -3.28
CA VAL A 96 -10.35 4.28 -3.97
C VAL A 96 -9.27 3.55 -3.20
N LEU A 97 -8.60 2.59 -3.84
CA LEU A 97 -7.44 1.91 -3.24
C LEU A 97 -6.14 2.63 -3.61
N VAL A 98 -5.43 3.12 -2.62
CA VAL A 98 -4.06 3.66 -2.77
C VAL A 98 -3.08 2.56 -2.35
N GLN A 99 -2.41 1.96 -3.34
CA GLN A 99 -1.50 0.85 -3.14
C GLN A 99 -0.05 1.28 -3.40
N PRO A 100 0.83 1.21 -2.40
CA PRO A 100 2.25 1.41 -2.58
C PRO A 100 2.90 0.33 -3.44
N SER A 101 3.82 0.76 -4.29
CA SER A 101 4.75 -0.07 -5.04
C SER A 101 6.15 0.56 -4.96
N SER A 102 7.10 0.07 -5.73
CA SER A 102 8.49 0.48 -5.62
C SER A 102 9.18 0.56 -6.98
N TYR A 103 10.23 1.38 -7.04
CA TYR A 103 11.18 1.41 -8.16
C TYR A 103 11.77 0.03 -8.49
N ARG A 104 11.67 -0.95 -7.60
CA ARG A 104 12.13 -2.34 -7.79
C ARG A 104 11.41 -3.08 -8.91
N VAL A 105 10.33 -2.52 -9.43
CA VAL A 105 9.67 -3.04 -10.64
C VAL A 105 10.51 -2.80 -11.90
N PHE A 106 11.52 -1.94 -11.84
CA PHE A 106 12.47 -1.69 -12.93
C PHE A 106 13.82 -2.38 -12.68
N ASP A 107 14.51 -2.71 -13.75
CA ASP A 107 15.82 -3.37 -13.72
C ASP A 107 17.02 -2.44 -13.44
N GLY A 108 16.80 -1.13 -13.54
CA GLY A 108 17.88 -0.14 -13.35
C GLY A 108 18.86 -0.04 -14.50
N SER A 109 18.60 -0.66 -15.64
CA SER A 109 19.54 -0.70 -16.79
C SER A 109 19.65 0.60 -17.57
N ARG A 110 18.73 1.54 -17.37
CA ARG A 110 18.71 2.81 -18.10
C ARG A 110 19.60 3.86 -17.45
N ALA A 111 20.30 4.63 -18.29
CA ALA A 111 21.05 5.81 -17.85
C ALA A 111 20.16 7.04 -17.60
N THR A 112 18.92 7.03 -18.09
CA THR A 112 17.93 8.10 -17.90
C THR A 112 16.87 7.69 -16.87
N ALA A 113 16.15 8.67 -16.32
CA ALA A 113 15.08 8.41 -15.37
C ALA A 113 13.97 7.55 -16.00
N TYR A 114 13.38 6.70 -15.17
CA TYR A 114 12.16 5.97 -15.51
C TYR A 114 10.92 6.85 -15.32
N SER A 115 9.89 6.55 -16.09
CA SER A 115 8.57 7.16 -15.98
C SER A 115 7.51 6.09 -15.71
N GLU A 116 6.29 6.52 -15.39
CA GLU A 116 5.13 5.64 -15.17
C GLU A 116 4.75 4.85 -16.43
N LYS A 117 5.17 5.33 -17.61
CA LYS A 117 4.88 4.71 -18.91
C LYS A 117 5.88 3.64 -19.32
N ASP A 118 7.03 3.59 -18.63
CA ASP A 118 8.05 2.60 -18.93
C ASP A 118 7.60 1.21 -18.50
N GLU A 119 7.89 0.21 -19.34
CA GLU A 119 7.54 -1.19 -19.07
C GLU A 119 8.35 -1.72 -17.87
N PRO A 120 7.71 -2.24 -16.83
CA PRO A 120 8.41 -2.88 -15.74
C PRO A 120 9.17 -4.14 -16.16
N VAL A 121 10.40 -4.26 -15.67
CA VAL A 121 11.29 -5.42 -15.87
C VAL A 121 11.93 -5.75 -14.52
N PRO A 122 11.19 -6.34 -13.57
CA PRO A 122 11.71 -6.63 -12.24
C PRO A 122 12.73 -7.77 -12.26
N LEU A 123 13.88 -7.56 -11.62
CA LEU A 123 14.95 -8.57 -11.54
C LEU A 123 14.84 -9.49 -10.32
N GLY A 124 14.45 -8.96 -9.18
CA GLY A 124 14.40 -9.70 -7.92
C GLY A 124 12.99 -10.19 -7.58
N VAL A 125 12.90 -11.18 -6.70
CA VAL A 125 11.63 -11.77 -6.25
C VAL A 125 10.66 -10.75 -5.67
N ARG A 126 11.17 -9.76 -4.94
CA ARG A 126 10.38 -8.67 -4.38
C ARG A 126 9.82 -7.74 -5.47
N GLY A 127 10.64 -7.37 -6.43
CA GLY A 127 10.21 -6.55 -7.58
C GLY A 127 9.17 -7.28 -8.42
N GLN A 128 9.35 -8.58 -8.64
CA GLN A 128 8.38 -9.44 -9.33
C GLN A 128 7.06 -9.54 -8.58
N ALA A 129 7.09 -9.71 -7.25
CA ALA A 129 5.89 -9.72 -6.41
C ALA A 129 5.15 -8.37 -6.47
N LEU A 130 5.86 -7.27 -6.34
CA LEU A 130 5.28 -5.93 -6.45
C LEU A 130 4.67 -5.67 -7.83
N TRP A 131 5.32 -6.13 -8.89
CA TRP A 131 4.76 -6.02 -10.24
C TRP A 131 3.48 -6.82 -10.42
N ARG A 132 3.42 -8.06 -9.91
CA ARG A 132 2.17 -8.85 -9.91
C ARG A 132 1.06 -8.16 -9.12
N ILE A 133 1.38 -7.58 -7.96
CA ILE A 133 0.43 -6.80 -7.15
C ILE A 133 -0.12 -5.60 -7.95
N GLU A 134 0.72 -4.85 -8.64
CA GLU A 134 0.25 -3.75 -9.49
C GLU A 134 -0.70 -4.23 -10.58
N GLN A 135 -0.39 -5.35 -11.23
CA GLN A 135 -1.24 -5.94 -12.27
C GLN A 135 -2.58 -6.40 -11.70
N SER A 136 -2.58 -7.08 -10.55
CA SER A 136 -3.80 -7.53 -9.87
C SER A 136 -4.68 -6.36 -9.45
N VAL A 137 -4.10 -5.33 -8.86
CA VAL A 137 -4.84 -4.13 -8.44
C VAL A 137 -5.50 -3.45 -9.63
N ARG A 138 -4.77 -3.27 -10.74
CA ARG A 138 -5.34 -2.68 -11.97
C ARG A 138 -6.49 -3.49 -12.54
N ALA A 139 -6.38 -4.81 -12.50
CA ALA A 139 -7.41 -5.71 -13.04
C ALA A 139 -8.66 -5.77 -12.15
N ILE A 140 -8.50 -5.75 -10.83
CA ILE A 140 -9.58 -5.98 -9.86
C ILE A 140 -10.28 -4.69 -9.48
N CYS A 141 -9.53 -3.61 -9.20
CA CYS A 141 -10.04 -2.34 -8.68
C CYS A 141 -9.75 -1.19 -9.66
N PRO A 142 -10.68 -0.84 -10.56
CA PRO A 142 -10.49 0.28 -11.49
C PRO A 142 -10.23 1.62 -10.79
N GLN A 143 -10.81 1.83 -9.61
CA GLN A 143 -10.57 3.02 -8.80
C GLN A 143 -9.35 2.80 -7.89
N HIS A 144 -8.17 2.96 -8.45
CA HIS A 144 -6.91 2.81 -7.72
C HIS A 144 -5.93 3.94 -8.00
N VAL A 145 -5.00 4.10 -7.09
CA VAL A 145 -3.78 4.88 -7.25
C VAL A 145 -2.62 3.97 -6.88
N LEU A 146 -1.68 3.76 -7.80
CA LEU A 146 -0.44 3.03 -7.56
C LEU A 146 0.70 4.03 -7.42
N ILE A 147 1.42 3.99 -6.30
CA ILE A 147 2.52 4.90 -6.03
C ILE A 147 3.82 4.11 -5.94
N ARG A 148 4.72 4.31 -6.89
CA ARG A 148 6.06 3.70 -6.89
C ARG A 148 7.01 4.57 -6.12
N PHE A 149 7.40 4.13 -4.94
CA PHE A 149 8.35 4.85 -4.11
C PHE A 149 9.80 4.55 -4.53
N GLY A 150 10.64 5.56 -4.44
CA GLY A 150 12.09 5.40 -4.38
C GLY A 150 12.54 5.09 -2.94
N TRP A 151 13.71 5.59 -2.56
CA TRP A 151 14.16 5.53 -1.17
C TRP A 151 13.33 6.47 -0.32
N LEU A 152 12.80 5.95 0.78
CA LEU A 152 12.13 6.74 1.80
C LEU A 152 13.13 7.02 2.93
N LEU A 153 13.40 8.29 3.16
CA LEU A 153 14.26 8.76 4.24
C LEU A 153 13.36 9.22 5.38
N ASP A 154 13.70 8.80 6.58
CA ASP A 154 13.02 9.19 7.81
C ASP A 154 13.94 10.11 8.61
N ASP A 155 13.48 11.33 8.88
CA ASP A 155 14.20 12.31 9.72
C ASP A 155 14.16 11.95 11.22
N SER A 156 13.42 10.91 11.60
CA SER A 156 13.31 10.47 12.99
C SER A 156 14.49 9.62 13.48
N ALA A 157 15.54 9.46 12.70
CA ALA A 157 16.74 8.65 13.03
C ALA A 157 17.73 9.37 13.96
N ASP A 158 17.36 10.46 14.59
CA ASP A 158 18.14 11.13 15.63
C ASP A 158 17.51 10.86 17.01
N GLY A 159 17.86 9.70 17.58
CA GLY A 159 17.47 9.34 18.92
C GLY A 159 18.21 8.12 19.41
#